data_2ab19564fe23247b73319c585bce9044
#
_entry.id   2ab19564fe23247b73319c585bce9044
#
_cell.length_a   1.000
_cell.length_b   1.000
_cell.length_c   1.000
_cell.angle_alpha   90.00
_cell.angle_beta   90.00
_cell.angle_gamma   90.00
#
_symmetry.space_group_name_H-M   'P 1'
#
loop_
_entity.id
_entity.type
_entity.pdbx_description
1 polymer ?
#
loop_
_entity_poly.entity_id
_entity_poly.type
_entity_poly.pdbx_seq_one_letter_code
_entity_poly.pdbx_strand_id
1 'polypeptide(L)'
;RYLTGNLYLKSNVTIQLEEGAILVGSTNPFDYEKNFNWTALIFALDQENIGLTGKGVIDGQGFLAATNLVDMIHKGVVKDPLKYDRPNETIRPQNIYFRGCRNIVIRDINLRDPGSWNQQYDQCRNLVIDNIRVDSKSYWNNDGVDIVDCDSVVVSNSYFDAADDGICLKSHSADFACQNVFIHNNTVRTSANG
;
A
#
# COMPACT_ATOMS: atom_id res chain seq x y z
N ARG A 1 3.55 12.51 15.39
CA ARG A 1 2.67 12.21 14.26
C ARG A 1 2.90 13.25 13.18
N TYR A 2 3.00 12.82 11.93
CA TYR A 2 3.25 13.67 10.76
C TYR A 2 2.13 13.41 9.76
N LEU A 3 1.22 14.39 9.57
CA LEU A 3 0.10 14.30 8.61
C LEU A 3 0.58 14.76 7.24
N THR A 4 0.22 14.01 6.20
CA THR A 4 0.57 14.34 4.81
C THR A 4 -0.44 13.76 3.81
N GLY A 5 -0.46 14.32 2.60
CA GLY A 5 -1.01 13.69 1.41
C GLY A 5 0.05 12.83 0.72
N ASN A 6 0.14 12.88 -0.63
CA ASN A 6 1.14 12.10 -1.35
C ASN A 6 2.58 12.46 -0.98
N LEU A 7 3.40 11.44 -0.80
CA LEU A 7 4.85 11.54 -0.77
C LEU A 7 5.44 10.80 -1.97
N TYR A 8 6.38 11.41 -2.66
CA TYR A 8 7.09 10.82 -3.80
C TYR A 8 8.51 10.48 -3.42
N LEU A 9 8.78 9.19 -3.20
CA LEU A 9 10.11 8.71 -2.90
C LEU A 9 10.98 8.77 -4.15
N LYS A 10 12.21 9.27 -3.99
CA LYS A 10 13.19 9.40 -5.07
C LYS A 10 14.32 8.42 -4.89
N SER A 11 15.03 8.12 -5.97
CA SER A 11 16.17 7.21 -5.97
C SER A 11 17.21 7.57 -4.91
N ASN A 12 17.75 6.53 -4.28
CA ASN A 12 18.74 6.62 -3.21
C ASN A 12 18.20 7.27 -1.92
N VAL A 13 16.88 7.18 -1.68
CA VAL A 13 16.23 7.70 -0.46
C VAL A 13 15.57 6.56 0.31
N THR A 14 15.83 6.52 1.59
CA THR A 14 15.10 5.67 2.56
C THR A 14 14.41 6.55 3.57
N ILE A 15 13.10 6.34 3.74
CA ILE A 15 12.36 6.92 4.87
C ILE A 15 12.55 5.98 6.07
N GLN A 16 13.13 6.50 7.13
CA GLN A 16 13.26 5.80 8.40
C GLN A 16 12.31 6.40 9.42
N LEU A 17 11.43 5.58 9.96
CA LEU A 17 10.50 5.97 11.03
C LEU A 17 10.95 5.33 12.34
N GLU A 18 11.47 6.15 13.25
CA GLU A 18 11.88 5.69 14.58
C GLU A 18 10.67 5.21 15.40
N GLU A 19 10.95 4.45 16.44
CA GLU A 19 9.94 3.96 17.38
C GLU A 19 9.09 5.10 17.94
N GLY A 20 7.75 4.96 17.89
CA GLY A 20 6.81 6.00 18.28
C GLY A 20 6.50 7.04 17.19
N ALA A 21 7.26 7.10 16.09
CA ALA A 21 6.93 7.95 14.95
C ALA A 21 5.74 7.38 14.18
N ILE A 22 4.82 8.24 13.78
CA ILE A 22 3.65 7.87 12.97
C ILE A 22 3.53 8.82 11.79
N LEU A 23 3.67 8.30 10.57
CA LEU A 23 3.31 8.97 9.34
C LEU A 23 1.83 8.72 9.08
N VAL A 24 1.04 9.77 8.96
CA VAL A 24 -0.42 9.70 8.91
C VAL A 24 -0.92 10.24 7.57
N GLY A 25 -1.73 9.45 6.86
CA GLY A 25 -2.37 9.87 5.63
C GLY A 25 -3.50 10.86 5.89
N SER A 26 -3.67 11.85 4.99
CA SER A 26 -4.80 12.76 5.03
C SER A 26 -6.11 12.01 4.77
N THR A 27 -7.17 12.43 5.43
CA THR A 27 -8.54 11.93 5.15
C THR A 27 -9.25 12.73 4.05
N ASN A 28 -8.63 13.80 3.56
CA ASN A 28 -9.16 14.60 2.47
C ASN A 28 -8.71 14.04 1.11
N PRO A 29 -9.62 13.56 0.25
CA PRO A 29 -9.25 12.96 -1.04
C PRO A 29 -8.54 13.94 -2.00
N PHE A 30 -8.70 15.25 -1.81
CA PHE A 30 -8.03 16.25 -2.64
C PHE A 30 -6.55 16.46 -2.28
N ASP A 31 -6.07 15.87 -1.20
CA ASP A 31 -4.65 15.88 -0.85
C ASP A 31 -3.87 14.76 -1.59
N TYR A 32 -4.55 14.00 -2.44
CA TYR A 32 -3.97 12.89 -3.19
C TYR A 32 -4.13 13.06 -4.68
N GLU A 33 -3.04 12.83 -5.41
CA GLU A 33 -3.04 12.70 -6.86
C GLU A 33 -3.14 11.22 -7.26
N LYS A 34 -3.69 10.96 -8.45
CA LYS A 34 -3.68 9.63 -9.05
C LYS A 34 -2.45 9.43 -9.94
N ASN A 35 -1.83 8.25 -9.81
CA ASN A 35 -0.79 7.79 -10.73
C ASN A 35 -1.13 6.37 -11.20
N PHE A 36 -1.06 6.11 -12.51
CA PHE A 36 -1.43 4.84 -13.13
C PHE A 36 -2.79 4.30 -12.65
N ASN A 37 -3.77 5.19 -12.50
CA ASN A 37 -5.11 4.96 -11.96
C ASN A 37 -5.19 4.69 -10.44
N TRP A 38 -4.09 4.69 -9.70
CA TRP A 38 -4.08 4.45 -8.27
C TRP A 38 -3.82 5.73 -7.46
N THR A 39 -4.33 5.72 -6.23
CA THR A 39 -4.07 6.74 -5.22
C THR A 39 -3.29 6.09 -4.08
N ALA A 40 -2.25 6.73 -3.60
CA ALA A 40 -1.45 6.20 -2.48
C ALA A 40 -0.83 7.32 -1.62
N LEU A 41 -0.51 6.98 -0.37
CA LEU A 41 0.21 7.88 0.53
C LEU A 41 1.68 8.01 0.12
N ILE A 42 2.33 6.90 -0.23
CA ILE A 42 3.72 6.90 -0.67
C ILE A 42 3.83 6.30 -2.06
N PHE A 43 4.33 7.08 -2.99
CA PHE A 43 4.64 6.69 -4.35
C PHE A 43 6.14 6.57 -4.59
N ALA A 44 6.53 5.61 -5.44
CA ALA A 44 7.79 5.59 -6.14
C ALA A 44 7.55 5.10 -7.57
N LEU A 45 7.98 5.87 -8.57
CA LEU A 45 7.78 5.57 -9.97
C LEU A 45 9.14 5.60 -10.66
N ASP A 46 9.56 4.45 -11.22
CA ASP A 46 10.84 4.24 -11.90
C ASP A 46 12.05 4.67 -11.05
N GLN A 47 12.04 4.35 -9.75
CA GLN A 47 13.10 4.69 -8.81
C GLN A 47 13.95 3.48 -8.43
N GLU A 48 15.14 3.74 -7.90
CA GLU A 48 16.06 2.70 -7.45
C GLU A 48 16.71 2.99 -6.10
N ASN A 49 17.12 1.92 -5.41
CA ASN A 49 17.78 2.01 -4.11
C ASN A 49 16.93 2.79 -3.11
N ILE A 50 15.68 2.36 -2.94
CA ILE A 50 14.69 3.03 -2.10
C ILE A 50 14.27 2.14 -0.94
N GLY A 51 13.79 2.75 0.14
CA GLY A 51 13.31 1.96 1.27
C GLY A 51 12.38 2.68 2.22
N LEU A 52 11.69 1.87 3.01
CA LEU A 52 10.91 2.27 4.17
C LEU A 52 11.33 1.38 5.33
N THR A 53 11.88 1.96 6.36
CA THR A 53 12.48 1.19 7.46
C THR A 53 12.17 1.79 8.83
N GLY A 54 12.48 1.03 9.87
CA GLY A 54 12.38 1.47 11.25
C GLY A 54 11.12 0.98 11.96
N LYS A 55 11.03 1.23 13.26
CA LYS A 55 9.98 0.68 14.14
C LYS A 55 8.71 1.53 14.23
N GLY A 56 8.62 2.58 13.42
CA GLY A 56 7.46 3.46 13.38
C GLY A 56 6.27 2.88 12.62
N VAL A 57 5.29 3.70 12.38
CA VAL A 57 4.01 3.32 11.79
C VAL A 57 3.69 4.20 10.58
N ILE A 58 3.21 3.59 9.51
CA ILE A 58 2.49 4.26 8.42
C ILE A 58 1.02 3.93 8.60
N ASP A 59 0.20 4.97 8.78
CA ASP A 59 -1.22 4.89 9.11
C ASP A 59 -2.02 5.64 8.04
N GLY A 60 -2.72 4.90 7.19
CA GLY A 60 -3.51 5.47 6.10
C GLY A 60 -4.80 6.14 6.53
N GLN A 61 -5.23 5.98 7.79
CA GLN A 61 -6.54 6.42 8.28
C GLN A 61 -7.71 5.96 7.38
N GLY A 62 -7.60 4.76 6.82
CA GLY A 62 -8.42 4.28 5.71
C GLY A 62 -9.92 4.32 5.95
N PHE A 63 -10.38 3.97 7.15
CA PHE A 63 -11.79 4.07 7.48
C PHE A 63 -12.29 5.52 7.42
N LEU A 64 -11.55 6.45 7.99
CA LEU A 64 -11.92 7.87 8.00
C LEU A 64 -11.82 8.47 6.59
N ALA A 65 -10.80 8.12 5.83
CA ALA A 65 -10.62 8.55 4.44
C ALA A 65 -11.76 8.03 3.55
N ALA A 66 -12.11 6.75 3.68
CA ALA A 66 -13.19 6.14 2.89
C ALA A 66 -14.56 6.71 3.25
N THR A 67 -14.87 6.87 4.54
CA THR A 67 -16.16 7.42 4.98
C THR A 67 -16.32 8.90 4.60
N ASN A 68 -15.25 9.70 4.67
CA ASN A 68 -15.25 11.06 4.16
C ASN A 68 -15.49 11.12 2.65
N LEU A 69 -14.87 10.20 1.91
CA LEU A 69 -15.07 10.08 0.47
C LEU A 69 -16.52 9.71 0.11
N VAL A 70 -17.14 8.77 0.84
CA VAL A 70 -18.56 8.41 0.71
C VAL A 70 -19.44 9.65 0.92
N ASP A 71 -19.20 10.41 1.99
CA ASP A 71 -19.95 11.63 2.27
C ASP A 71 -19.83 12.68 1.14
N MET A 72 -18.61 12.84 0.59
CA MET A 72 -18.37 13.75 -0.54
C MET A 72 -19.05 13.27 -1.84
N ILE A 73 -19.13 11.96 -2.08
CA ILE A 73 -19.83 11.38 -3.24
C ILE A 73 -21.34 11.66 -3.10
N HIS A 74 -21.92 11.41 -1.93
CA HIS A 74 -23.33 11.66 -1.67
C HIS A 74 -23.71 13.14 -1.79
N LYS A 75 -22.81 14.04 -1.44
CA LYS A 75 -22.95 15.49 -1.62
C LYS A 75 -22.70 15.98 -3.04
N GLY A 76 -22.26 15.08 -3.95
CA GLY A 76 -21.95 15.42 -5.33
C GLY A 76 -20.63 16.21 -5.52
N VAL A 77 -19.80 16.29 -4.49
CA VAL A 77 -18.48 16.96 -4.53
C VAL A 77 -17.45 16.12 -5.26
N VAL A 78 -17.47 14.79 -5.05
CA VAL A 78 -16.66 13.82 -5.77
C VAL A 78 -17.56 12.98 -6.66
N LYS A 79 -17.11 12.74 -7.89
CA LYS A 79 -17.83 11.89 -8.84
C LYS A 79 -17.32 10.45 -8.71
N ASP A 80 -18.23 9.55 -8.39
CA ASP A 80 -18.01 8.11 -8.52
C ASP A 80 -19.21 7.53 -9.31
N PRO A 81 -18.99 6.80 -10.41
CA PRO A 81 -20.07 6.25 -11.21
C PRO A 81 -20.93 5.24 -10.46
N LEU A 82 -20.41 4.62 -9.43
CA LEU A 82 -21.11 3.63 -8.64
C LEU A 82 -22.03 4.25 -7.57
N LYS A 83 -21.69 5.40 -7.00
CA LYS A 83 -22.43 6.13 -5.94
C LYS A 83 -22.86 5.24 -4.76
N TYR A 84 -22.04 4.26 -4.38
CA TYR A 84 -22.31 3.35 -3.28
C TYR A 84 -21.51 3.75 -2.03
N ASP A 85 -21.84 3.09 -0.91
CA ASP A 85 -21.05 3.15 0.32
C ASP A 85 -19.68 2.46 0.19
N ARG A 86 -19.38 1.91 -0.98
CA ARG A 86 -18.11 1.34 -1.38
C ARG A 86 -17.54 2.09 -2.59
N PRO A 87 -16.87 3.24 -2.39
CA PRO A 87 -16.21 3.96 -3.48
C PRO A 87 -15.19 3.09 -4.20
N ASN A 88 -14.95 3.40 -5.47
CA ASN A 88 -13.96 2.68 -6.27
C ASN A 88 -12.61 2.62 -5.54
N GLU A 89 -11.99 1.45 -5.52
CA GLU A 89 -10.72 1.22 -4.82
C GLU A 89 -9.60 2.13 -5.31
N THR A 90 -9.62 2.53 -6.56
CA THR A 90 -8.58 3.37 -7.16
C THR A 90 -8.58 4.81 -6.66
N ILE A 91 -9.68 5.28 -6.04
CA ILE A 91 -9.78 6.63 -5.46
C ILE A 91 -9.64 6.62 -3.94
N ARG A 92 -9.46 5.46 -3.34
CA ARG A 92 -9.17 5.26 -1.92
C ARG A 92 -7.66 5.03 -1.75
N PRO A 93 -6.95 5.83 -0.92
CA PRO A 93 -5.48 5.76 -0.89
C PRO A 93 -4.98 4.41 -0.36
N GLN A 94 -4.07 3.80 -1.10
CA GLN A 94 -3.17 2.76 -0.57
C GLN A 94 -2.14 3.41 0.37
N ASN A 95 -1.48 2.63 1.23
CA ASN A 95 -0.33 3.17 1.97
C ASN A 95 0.90 3.29 1.06
N ILE A 96 1.15 2.31 0.21
CA ILE A 96 2.33 2.27 -0.68
C ILE A 96 1.91 1.85 -2.09
N TYR A 97 2.39 2.59 -3.09
CA TYR A 97 2.35 2.17 -4.48
C TYR A 97 3.69 2.45 -5.16
N PHE A 98 4.43 1.38 -5.47
CA PHE A 98 5.71 1.46 -6.19
C PHE A 98 5.57 0.79 -7.55
N ARG A 99 6.02 1.45 -8.61
CA ARG A 99 5.98 0.92 -9.97
C ARG A 99 7.29 1.12 -10.69
N GLY A 100 7.74 0.07 -11.41
CA GLY A 100 8.97 0.09 -12.21
C GLY A 100 10.24 0.29 -11.39
N CYS A 101 10.16 0.08 -10.06
CA CYS A 101 11.27 0.35 -9.15
C CYS A 101 12.19 -0.87 -8.98
N ARG A 102 13.43 -0.62 -8.55
CA ARG A 102 14.39 -1.68 -8.27
C ARG A 102 15.23 -1.44 -7.01
N ASN A 103 15.71 -2.54 -6.41
CA ASN A 103 16.48 -2.51 -5.17
C ASN A 103 15.67 -1.84 -4.04
N ILE A 104 14.58 -2.48 -3.64
CA ILE A 104 13.60 -1.95 -2.69
C ILE A 104 13.73 -2.72 -1.38
N VAL A 105 13.76 -1.99 -0.27
CA VAL A 105 13.78 -2.59 1.07
C VAL A 105 12.64 -2.02 1.92
N ILE A 106 11.74 -2.88 2.36
CA ILE A 106 10.68 -2.56 3.33
C ILE A 106 10.95 -3.42 4.57
N ARG A 107 11.37 -2.79 5.67
CA ARG A 107 11.84 -3.56 6.82
C ARG A 107 11.49 -2.92 8.15
N ASP A 108 11.17 -3.78 9.15
CA ASP A 108 10.96 -3.44 10.56
C ASP A 108 9.77 -2.49 10.83
N ILE A 109 8.98 -2.14 9.83
CA ILE A 109 7.96 -1.10 9.88
C ILE A 109 6.56 -1.68 10.08
N ASN A 110 5.66 -0.88 10.65
CA ASN A 110 4.25 -1.23 10.78
C ASN A 110 3.43 -0.43 9.76
N LEU A 111 2.58 -1.13 9.01
CA LEU A 111 1.67 -0.58 8.01
C LEU A 111 0.24 -0.86 8.43
N ARG A 112 -0.61 0.16 8.55
CA ARG A 112 -1.98 -0.06 8.98
C ARG A 112 -3.00 0.85 8.29
N ASP A 113 -4.25 0.44 8.41
CA ASP A 113 -5.43 1.21 8.04
C ASP A 113 -5.36 1.89 6.66
N PRO A 114 -5.13 1.13 5.56
CA PRO A 114 -5.17 1.69 4.22
C PRO A 114 -6.60 2.02 3.80
N GLY A 115 -6.79 2.94 2.87
CA GLY A 115 -8.10 3.20 2.26
C GLY A 115 -8.53 2.11 1.26
N SER A 116 -7.56 1.38 0.71
CA SER A 116 -7.71 0.29 -0.26
C SER A 116 -6.65 -0.78 0.04
N TRP A 117 -5.99 -1.37 -0.96
CA TRP A 117 -4.85 -2.28 -0.76
C TRP A 117 -3.78 -1.62 0.11
N ASN A 118 -3.12 -2.39 0.97
CA ASN A 118 -2.13 -1.75 1.86
C ASN A 118 -0.88 -1.32 1.10
N GLN A 119 -0.30 -2.25 0.37
CA GLN A 119 0.93 -1.99 -0.38
C GLN A 119 0.90 -2.75 -1.70
N GLN A 120 1.21 -2.06 -2.78
CA GLN A 120 1.30 -2.62 -4.12
C GLN A 120 2.67 -2.34 -4.73
N TYR A 121 3.28 -3.39 -5.27
CA TYR A 121 4.52 -3.33 -6.02
C TYR A 121 4.21 -3.82 -7.42
N ASP A 122 4.36 -2.96 -8.43
CA ASP A 122 3.99 -3.21 -9.82
C ASP A 122 5.23 -3.14 -10.71
N GLN A 123 5.55 -4.23 -11.41
CA GLN A 123 6.72 -4.34 -12.27
C GLN A 123 8.06 -3.98 -11.57
N CYS A 124 8.15 -4.29 -10.29
CA CYS A 124 9.34 -4.03 -9.49
C CYS A 124 10.34 -5.19 -9.52
N ARG A 125 11.61 -4.90 -9.23
CA ARG A 125 12.69 -5.90 -9.18
C ARG A 125 13.55 -5.76 -7.94
N ASN A 126 14.04 -6.89 -7.43
CA ASN A 126 14.87 -6.96 -6.23
C ASN A 126 14.14 -6.27 -5.04
N LEU A 127 12.98 -6.81 -4.68
CA LEU A 127 12.16 -6.36 -3.57
C LEU A 127 12.37 -7.26 -2.35
N VAL A 128 12.71 -6.67 -1.22
CA VAL A 128 12.79 -7.34 0.08
C VAL A 128 11.78 -6.72 1.04
N ILE A 129 10.84 -7.54 1.48
CA ILE A 129 9.89 -7.21 2.56
C ILE A 129 10.22 -8.14 3.73
N ASP A 130 10.69 -7.58 4.83
CA ASP A 130 11.20 -8.37 5.94
C ASP A 130 10.84 -7.76 7.30
N ASN A 131 10.37 -8.63 8.21
CA ASN A 131 10.05 -8.25 9.59
C ASN A 131 9.08 -7.06 9.69
N ILE A 132 8.03 -7.04 8.85
CA ILE A 132 6.98 -6.01 8.90
C ILE A 132 5.73 -6.56 9.59
N ARG A 133 4.94 -5.62 10.10
CA ARG A 133 3.58 -5.91 10.58
C ARG A 133 2.58 -5.14 9.75
N VAL A 134 1.60 -5.85 9.20
CA VAL A 134 0.51 -5.28 8.39
C VAL A 134 -0.81 -5.52 9.10
N ASP A 135 -1.58 -4.46 9.32
CA ASP A 135 -2.97 -4.49 9.79
C ASP A 135 -3.84 -3.76 8.76
N SER A 136 -4.55 -4.53 7.94
CA SER A 136 -5.26 -4.06 6.75
C SER A 136 -6.73 -4.47 6.82
N LYS A 137 -7.48 -3.86 7.75
CA LYS A 137 -8.91 -4.23 8.03
C LYS A 137 -9.81 -3.03 8.23
N SER A 138 -9.43 -1.88 7.71
CA SER A 138 -10.18 -0.64 7.94
C SER A 138 -11.42 -0.49 7.05
N TYR A 139 -11.38 -1.06 5.83
CA TYR A 139 -12.45 -0.91 4.85
C TYR A 139 -12.45 -2.07 3.83
N TRP A 140 -13.14 -1.93 2.72
CA TRP A 140 -13.17 -2.90 1.61
C TRP A 140 -11.85 -2.92 0.82
N ASN A 141 -11.50 -4.07 0.25
CA ASN A 141 -10.27 -4.30 -0.53
C ASN A 141 -9.01 -3.95 0.27
N ASN A 142 -8.99 -4.36 1.53
CA ASN A 142 -7.84 -4.15 2.38
C ASN A 142 -6.92 -5.38 2.32
N ASP A 143 -6.24 -5.52 1.17
CA ASP A 143 -5.22 -6.53 0.95
C ASP A 143 -3.97 -6.20 1.78
N GLY A 144 -3.18 -7.20 2.13
CA GLY A 144 -1.95 -7.02 2.91
C GLY A 144 -0.78 -6.59 2.03
N VAL A 145 -0.48 -7.34 0.98
CA VAL A 145 0.52 -6.99 -0.03
C VAL A 145 0.16 -7.58 -1.39
N ASP A 146 0.25 -6.75 -2.42
CA ASP A 146 0.04 -7.09 -3.82
C ASP A 146 1.35 -7.00 -4.60
N ILE A 147 1.84 -8.15 -5.04
CA ILE A 147 3.03 -8.30 -5.86
C ILE A 147 2.55 -8.52 -7.30
N VAL A 148 2.71 -7.50 -8.13
CA VAL A 148 2.16 -7.45 -9.49
C VAL A 148 3.29 -7.46 -10.51
N ASP A 149 3.39 -8.51 -11.33
CA ASP A 149 4.38 -8.59 -12.42
C ASP A 149 5.83 -8.32 -11.97
N CYS A 150 6.21 -8.73 -10.76
CA CYS A 150 7.50 -8.47 -10.15
C CYS A 150 8.49 -9.62 -10.32
N ASP A 151 9.78 -9.29 -10.28
CA ASP A 151 10.87 -10.27 -10.37
C ASP A 151 11.84 -10.14 -9.18
N SER A 152 12.28 -11.29 -8.65
CA SER A 152 13.23 -11.36 -7.55
C SER A 152 12.68 -10.70 -6.27
N VAL A 153 11.66 -11.31 -5.69
CA VAL A 153 10.96 -10.82 -4.50
C VAL A 153 11.17 -11.77 -3.32
N VAL A 154 11.46 -11.20 -2.16
CA VAL A 154 11.48 -11.94 -0.89
C VAL A 154 10.48 -11.30 0.07
N VAL A 155 9.57 -12.11 0.62
CA VAL A 155 8.67 -11.71 1.73
C VAL A 155 8.92 -12.65 2.89
N SER A 156 9.47 -12.12 3.99
CA SER A 156 9.91 -12.95 5.10
C SER A 156 9.62 -12.37 6.49
N ASN A 157 9.54 -13.27 7.49
CA ASN A 157 9.49 -12.95 8.92
C ASN A 157 8.39 -11.93 9.30
N SER A 158 7.31 -11.87 8.54
CA SER A 158 6.32 -10.81 8.62
C SER A 158 4.96 -11.33 9.08
N TYR A 159 4.14 -10.40 9.58
CA TYR A 159 2.78 -10.68 10.01
C TYR A 159 1.81 -9.84 9.18
N PHE A 160 0.86 -10.52 8.53
CA PHE A 160 -0.21 -9.91 7.74
C PHE A 160 -1.56 -10.26 8.35
N ASP A 161 -2.37 -9.26 8.67
CA ASP A 161 -3.76 -9.41 9.08
C ASP A 161 -4.62 -8.52 8.18
N ALA A 162 -5.29 -9.15 7.21
CA ALA A 162 -5.99 -8.48 6.12
C ALA A 162 -7.48 -8.83 6.10
N ALA A 163 -8.31 -7.91 5.64
CA ALA A 163 -9.74 -8.15 5.43
C ALA A 163 -10.03 -8.77 4.05
N ASP A 164 -9.09 -8.68 3.13
CA ASP A 164 -9.10 -9.30 1.80
C ASP A 164 -7.83 -10.17 1.66
N ASP A 165 -7.17 -10.23 0.52
CA ASP A 165 -6.00 -11.07 0.29
C ASP A 165 -4.84 -10.72 1.24
N GLY A 166 -4.23 -11.71 1.87
CA GLY A 166 -3.11 -11.46 2.80
C GLY A 166 -1.80 -11.17 2.07
N ILE A 167 -1.38 -12.09 1.20
CA ILE A 167 -0.24 -11.94 0.28
C ILE A 167 -0.72 -12.40 -1.09
N CYS A 168 -0.71 -11.52 -2.08
CA CYS A 168 -1.26 -11.79 -3.40
C CYS A 168 -0.22 -11.61 -4.51
N LEU A 169 -0.19 -12.56 -5.44
CA LEU A 169 0.59 -12.48 -6.67
C LEU A 169 -0.38 -12.23 -7.82
N LYS A 170 -0.20 -11.11 -8.52
CA LYS A 170 -1.07 -10.69 -9.62
C LYS A 170 -0.29 -10.51 -10.92
N SER A 171 -0.93 -10.71 -12.06
CA SER A 171 -0.39 -10.40 -13.37
C SER A 171 -1.37 -9.50 -14.10
N HIS A 172 -0.94 -8.28 -14.39
CA HIS A 172 -1.72 -7.27 -15.09
C HIS A 172 -1.26 -7.02 -16.51
N SER A 173 -0.06 -7.48 -16.86
CA SER A 173 0.53 -7.29 -18.17
C SER A 173 0.80 -8.62 -18.86
N ALA A 174 0.65 -8.65 -20.18
CA ALA A 174 1.05 -9.80 -21.00
C ALA A 174 2.58 -9.89 -21.18
N ASP A 175 3.31 -8.81 -20.94
CA ASP A 175 4.75 -8.69 -21.17
C ASP A 175 5.59 -8.96 -19.91
N PHE A 176 4.94 -9.05 -18.75
CA PHE A 176 5.59 -9.25 -17.46
C PHE A 176 4.94 -10.41 -16.69
N ALA A 177 5.65 -10.93 -15.70
CA ALA A 177 5.14 -11.98 -14.83
C ALA A 177 5.79 -11.91 -13.45
N CYS A 178 5.10 -12.42 -12.43
CA CYS A 178 5.72 -12.69 -11.15
C CYS A 178 6.67 -13.88 -11.27
N GLN A 179 7.96 -13.66 -11.01
CA GLN A 179 8.98 -14.72 -11.08
C GLN A 179 10.03 -14.55 -9.97
N ASN A 180 10.69 -15.64 -9.61
CA ASN A 180 11.69 -15.65 -8.55
C ASN A 180 11.17 -15.08 -7.23
N VAL A 181 9.95 -15.48 -6.83
CA VAL A 181 9.29 -15.01 -5.61
C VAL A 181 9.49 -16.02 -4.50
N PHE A 182 10.03 -15.56 -3.38
CA PHE A 182 10.28 -16.33 -2.17
C PHE A 182 9.45 -15.80 -1.02
N ILE A 183 8.53 -16.62 -0.49
CA ILE A 183 7.67 -16.25 0.65
C ILE A 183 7.88 -17.28 1.75
N HIS A 184 8.45 -16.85 2.88
CA HIS A 184 8.76 -17.78 3.98
C HIS A 184 8.71 -17.12 5.37
N ASN A 185 8.47 -17.95 6.41
CA ASN A 185 8.42 -17.51 7.81
C ASN A 185 7.38 -16.40 8.09
N ASN A 186 6.30 -16.35 7.35
CA ASN A 186 5.25 -15.36 7.55
C ASN A 186 4.07 -15.96 8.30
N THR A 187 3.37 -15.12 9.05
CA THR A 187 2.04 -15.41 9.57
C THR A 187 1.03 -14.59 8.78
N VAL A 188 0.09 -15.27 8.14
CA VAL A 188 -0.96 -14.61 7.35
C VAL A 188 -2.31 -14.95 7.93
N ARG A 189 -3.11 -13.92 8.21
CA ARG A 189 -4.51 -14.03 8.61
C ARG A 189 -5.35 -13.22 7.65
N THR A 190 -6.43 -13.82 7.17
CA THR A 190 -7.39 -13.13 6.32
C THR A 190 -8.79 -13.41 6.83
N SER A 191 -9.72 -12.49 6.58
CA SER A 191 -11.10 -12.64 7.04
C SER A 191 -12.09 -12.93 5.90
N ALA A 192 -11.72 -12.66 4.65
CA ALA A 192 -12.61 -12.83 3.50
C ALA A 192 -12.08 -13.86 2.48
N ASN A 193 -10.89 -13.65 1.96
CA ASN A 193 -10.30 -14.49 0.92
C ASN A 193 -8.86 -14.80 1.33
N GLY A 194 -8.67 -15.98 1.82
CA GLY A 194 -7.37 -16.42 2.34
C GLY A 194 -6.42 -16.90 1.27
#